data_af710d64a24457ee0f2af7b5b085d353
#
_entry.id   af710d64a24457ee0f2af7b5b085d353
#
_cell.length_a   1.000
_cell.length_b   1.000
_cell.length_c   1.000
_cell.angle_alpha   90.00
_cell.angle_beta   90.00
_cell.angle_gamma   90.00
#
_symmetry.space_group_name_H-M   'P 1'
#
loop_
_entity.id
_entity.type
_entity.pdbx_description
1 polymer ?
#
loop_
_entity_poly.entity_id
_entity_poly.type
_entity_poly.pdbx_seq_one_letter_code
_entity_poly.pdbx_strand_id
1 'polypeptide(L)'
;MRPPEVDDFVRLVKDIPELGLARNEVGIVRSTWFEPHTAYEVEFRPRGQMFRTRALLMAEQVQVEDLMIPTDEVMELAHAGT
;
A
#
# COMPACT_ATOMS: atom_id res chain seq x y z
N MET A 1 -13.16 5.92 6.37
CA MET A 1 -12.00 5.51 5.57
C MET A 1 -12.41 5.36 4.12
N ARG A 2 -11.67 5.93 3.22
CA ARG A 2 -12.03 5.87 1.80
C ARG A 2 -11.45 4.61 1.14
N PRO A 3 -12.08 4.12 0.08
CA PRO A 3 -11.54 2.98 -0.63
C PRO A 3 -10.25 3.36 -1.38
N PRO A 4 -9.39 2.39 -1.64
CA PRO A 4 -8.19 2.66 -2.41
C PRO A 4 -8.51 3.10 -3.84
N GLU A 5 -7.66 3.97 -4.37
CA GLU A 5 -7.77 4.43 -5.74
C GLU A 5 -6.43 4.24 -6.43
N VAL A 6 -6.47 4.28 -7.74
CA VAL A 6 -5.23 4.16 -8.52
C VAL A 6 -4.23 5.21 -8.09
N ASP A 7 -2.99 4.79 -7.94
CA ASP A 7 -1.85 5.57 -7.47
C ASP A 7 -1.82 5.80 -5.97
N ASP A 8 -2.77 5.26 -5.23
CA ASP A 8 -2.66 5.31 -3.78
C ASP A 8 -1.60 4.34 -3.29
N PHE A 9 -0.94 4.71 -2.22
CA PHE A 9 -0.12 3.76 -1.47
C PHE A 9 -1.02 3.03 -0.50
N VAL A 10 -0.81 1.72 -0.39
CA VAL A 10 -1.57 0.89 0.53
C VAL A 10 -0.62 -0.01 1.30
N ARG A 11 -1.01 -0.33 2.53
CA ARG A 11 -0.22 -1.17 3.42
C ARG A 11 -0.98 -2.47 3.66
N LEU A 12 -0.27 -3.58 3.60
CA LEU A 12 -0.89 -4.87 3.91
C LEU A 12 -1.24 -4.95 5.38
N VAL A 13 -2.44 -5.44 5.68
CA VAL A 13 -2.86 -5.61 7.06
C VAL A 13 -2.68 -7.04 7.54
N LYS A 14 -2.23 -7.92 6.67
CA LYS A 14 -1.95 -9.31 7.03
C LYS A 14 -0.85 -9.85 6.13
N ASP A 15 -0.25 -10.96 6.56
CA ASP A 15 0.74 -11.63 5.73
C ASP A 15 0.07 -12.32 4.55
N ILE A 16 0.77 -12.40 3.43
CA ILE A 16 0.36 -13.20 2.28
C ILE A 16 1.54 -14.08 1.91
N PRO A 17 1.72 -15.18 2.65
CA PRO A 17 2.93 -16.01 2.49
C PRO A 17 3.08 -16.61 1.10
N GLU A 18 1.97 -16.94 0.46
CA GLU A 18 2.05 -17.54 -0.86
C GLU A 18 2.62 -16.59 -1.90
N LEU A 19 2.65 -15.30 -1.61
CA LEU A 19 3.24 -14.32 -2.50
C LEU A 19 4.55 -13.76 -1.96
N GLY A 20 4.97 -14.24 -0.81
CA GLY A 20 6.18 -13.73 -0.18
C GLY A 20 6.03 -12.32 0.36
N LEU A 21 4.81 -11.92 0.68
CA LEU A 21 4.54 -10.58 1.18
C LEU A 21 4.17 -10.64 2.64
N ALA A 22 4.65 -9.65 3.40
CA ALA A 22 4.43 -9.60 4.83
C ALA A 22 3.54 -8.45 5.21
N ARG A 23 2.86 -8.59 6.32
CA ARG A 23 2.10 -7.51 6.92
C ARG A 23 2.97 -6.26 7.01
N ASN A 24 2.35 -5.14 6.76
CA ASN A 24 2.97 -3.81 6.80
C ASN A 24 3.80 -3.46 5.57
N GLU A 25 3.93 -4.35 4.61
CA GLU A 25 4.56 -3.95 3.36
C GLU A 25 3.66 -2.98 2.62
N VAL A 26 4.27 -2.00 1.97
CA VAL A 26 3.55 -0.94 1.27
C VAL A 26 3.72 -1.12 -0.23
N GLY A 27 2.63 -1.03 -0.95
CA GLY A 27 2.63 -1.08 -2.40
C GLY A 27 1.83 0.08 -2.95
N ILE A 28 1.76 0.12 -4.28
CA ILE A 28 1.01 1.17 -4.95
C ILE A 28 -0.07 0.53 -5.81
N VAL A 29 -1.27 1.09 -5.76
CA VAL A 29 -2.39 0.58 -6.53
C VAL A 29 -2.19 0.95 -7.99
N ARG A 30 -2.21 -0.04 -8.86
CA ARG A 30 -2.03 0.19 -10.29
C ARG A 30 -3.33 0.14 -11.07
N SER A 31 -4.29 -0.65 -10.60
CA SER A 31 -5.61 -0.69 -11.25
C SER A 31 -6.64 -1.17 -10.27
N THR A 32 -7.91 -0.91 -10.60
CA THR A 32 -9.04 -1.37 -9.82
C THR A 32 -9.92 -2.21 -10.71
N TRP A 33 -10.48 -3.26 -10.11
CA TRP A 33 -11.38 -4.18 -10.81
C TRP A 33 -12.69 -4.18 -10.04
N PHE A 34 -13.81 -4.14 -10.77
CA PHE A 34 -15.11 -4.08 -10.10
C PHE A 34 -15.96 -5.32 -10.34
N GLU A 35 -15.55 -6.18 -11.27
CA GLU A 35 -16.30 -7.39 -11.59
C GLU A 35 -15.38 -8.58 -11.56
N PRO A 36 -15.77 -9.70 -11.01
CA PRO A 36 -17.03 -9.94 -10.31
C PRO A 36 -17.05 -9.35 -8.91
N HIS A 37 -15.89 -9.01 -8.36
CA HIS A 37 -15.78 -8.39 -7.05
C HIS A 37 -14.79 -7.25 -7.16
N THR A 38 -14.93 -6.27 -6.29
CA THR A 38 -13.96 -5.19 -6.22
C THR A 38 -12.62 -5.72 -5.73
N ALA A 39 -11.60 -5.46 -6.49
CA ALA A 39 -10.25 -5.86 -6.16
C ALA A 39 -9.27 -4.82 -6.66
N TYR A 40 -8.06 -4.85 -6.12
CA TYR A 40 -7.05 -3.86 -6.44
C TYR A 40 -5.78 -4.57 -6.87
N GLU A 41 -5.26 -4.17 -8.01
CA GLU A 41 -3.97 -4.68 -8.45
C GLU A 41 -2.91 -3.79 -7.83
N VAL A 42 -2.12 -4.36 -6.94
CA VAL A 42 -1.14 -3.62 -6.15
C VAL A 42 0.24 -4.11 -6.49
N GLU A 43 1.13 -3.19 -6.74
CA GLU A 43 2.51 -3.52 -7.07
C GLU A 43 3.38 -3.25 -5.85
N PHE A 44 4.11 -4.29 -5.42
CA PHE A 44 5.04 -4.19 -4.31
C PHE A 44 6.45 -4.38 -4.81
N ARG A 45 7.40 -3.80 -4.09
CA ARG A 45 8.81 -4.06 -4.34
C ARG A 45 9.38 -4.58 -3.03
N PRO A 46 9.30 -5.89 -2.80
CA PRO A 46 9.75 -6.44 -1.54
C PRO A 46 11.23 -6.15 -1.31
N ARG A 47 11.56 -5.92 -0.05
CA ARG A 47 12.91 -5.58 0.33
C ARG A 47 13.84 -6.72 -0.02
N GLY A 48 15.00 -6.38 -0.58
CA GLY A 48 15.98 -7.38 -0.93
C GLY A 48 15.72 -8.09 -2.24
N GLN A 49 14.71 -7.69 -2.98
CA GLN A 49 14.37 -8.29 -4.25
C GLN A 49 14.62 -7.33 -5.40
N MET A 50 14.96 -7.90 -6.53
CA MET A 50 15.25 -7.10 -7.71
C MET A 50 14.05 -6.93 -8.61
N PHE A 51 12.96 -7.59 -8.32
CA PHE A 51 11.77 -7.52 -9.15
C PHE A 51 10.58 -7.09 -8.30
N ARG A 52 9.55 -6.66 -9.00
CA ARG A 52 8.31 -6.24 -8.36
C ARG A 52 7.36 -7.40 -8.27
N THR A 53 6.52 -7.38 -7.26
CA THR A 53 5.47 -8.36 -7.10
C THR A 53 4.14 -7.67 -7.27
N ARG A 54 3.29 -8.20 -8.14
CA ARG A 54 1.93 -7.69 -8.29
C ARG A 54 0.96 -8.68 -7.68
N ALA A 55 0.00 -8.15 -6.97
CA ALA A 55 -0.99 -8.97 -6.29
C ALA A 55 -2.37 -8.37 -6.49
N LEU A 56 -3.35 -9.23 -6.64
CA LEU A 56 -4.75 -8.80 -6.72
C LEU A 56 -5.32 -8.96 -5.32
N LEU A 57 -5.67 -7.86 -4.70
CA LEU A 57 -6.04 -7.84 -3.29
C LEU A 57 -7.43 -7.28 -3.09
N MET A 58 -8.10 -7.75 -2.06
CA MET A 58 -9.41 -7.24 -1.67
C MET A 58 -9.23 -6.08 -0.69
N ALA A 59 -10.28 -5.29 -0.55
CA ALA A 59 -10.21 -4.11 0.30
C ALA A 59 -9.82 -4.43 1.75
N GLU A 60 -10.27 -5.57 2.26
CA GLU A 60 -9.99 -5.91 3.65
C GLU A 60 -8.55 -6.36 3.88
N GLN A 61 -7.78 -6.55 2.81
CA GLN A 61 -6.39 -6.96 2.95
C GLN A 61 -5.43 -5.78 3.00
N VAL A 62 -5.91 -4.59 2.71
CA VAL A 62 -5.05 -3.41 2.62
C VAL A 62 -5.66 -2.24 3.35
N GLN A 63 -4.80 -1.28 3.68
CA GLN A 63 -5.22 -0.01 4.27
C GLN A 63 -4.55 1.10 3.50
N VAL A 64 -5.33 2.10 3.10
CA VAL A 64 -4.78 3.24 2.39
C VAL A 64 -3.82 3.98 3.30
N GLU A 65 -2.63 4.29 2.77
CA GLU A 65 -1.64 5.06 3.49
C GLU A 65 -1.74 6.49 3.05
N ASP A 66 -2.03 7.37 3.97
CA ASP A 66 -2.10 8.79 3.66
C ASP A 66 -0.76 9.41 4.01
N LEU A 67 0.11 9.48 3.02
CA LEU A 67 1.45 9.97 3.25
C LEU A 67 1.52 11.47 3.40
N MET A 68 0.40 12.13 3.23
CA MET A 68 0.38 13.56 3.42
C MET A 68 0.35 13.95 4.87
N ILE A 69 -0.07 13.04 5.70
CA ILE A 69 -0.20 13.38 7.05
C ILE A 69 1.07 13.57 7.74
N PRO A 70 1.92 12.91 7.53
CA PRO A 70 3.05 13.08 8.28
C PRO A 70 3.75 14.19 8.04
N THR A 71 3.47 14.69 7.54
CA THR A 71 4.16 15.64 7.45
C THR A 71 4.21 16.22 8.57
N ASP A 72 3.79 15.92 9.31
CA ASP A 72 3.96 16.37 10.30
C ASP A 72 4.79 15.89 10.87
N GLU A 73 4.94 15.36 10.70
CA GLU A 73 5.85 15.09 11.10
C GLU A 73 6.87 15.27 10.53
N VAL A 74 6.71 15.46 9.80
CA VAL A 74 7.59 15.81 9.24
C VAL A 74 7.94 16.92 9.40
N MET A 75 7.42 17.37 9.61
CA MET A 75 7.69 18.34 9.79
C MET A 75 8.17 18.61 10.73
N GLU A 76 8.02 18.22 11.23
CA GLU A 76 8.50 18.48 11.93
C GLU A 76 9.54 18.34 12.01
N LEU A 77 9.62 18.09 11.60
CA LEU A 77 10.43 18.05 11.50
C LEU A 77 11.10 18.65 11.25
N ALA A 78 10.78 18.93 10.95
CA ALA A 78 11.16 19.56 10.59
C ALA A 78 11.42 20.32 11.11
N HIS A 79 10.94 20.23 11.59
CA HIS A 79 11.05 20.72 11.94
C HIS A 79 11.63 20.99 12.60
N ALA A 80 11.50 20.94 12.80
CA ALA A 80 11.92 21.06 13.26
C ALA A 80 12.63 21.44 13.35
N GLY A 81 12.63 21.59 13.28
CA GLY A 81 13.02 21.81 13.22
C GLY A 81 13.32 22.22 13.15
N THR A 82 13.03 22.38 13.21
CA THR A 82 13.05 22.62 12.94
C THR A 82 13.32 22.81 12.80
#